data_86e737fdfc267e14838412553e33aa43
#
_entry.id   86e737fdfc267e14838412553e33aa43
#
_cell.length_a   1.000
_cell.length_b   1.000
_cell.length_c   1.000
_cell.angle_alpha   90.00
_cell.angle_beta   90.00
_cell.angle_gamma   90.00
#
_symmetry.space_group_name_H-M   'P 1'
#
loop_
_entity.id
_entity.type
_entity.pdbx_description
1 polymer ?
#
loop_
_entity_poly.entity_id
_entity_poly.type
_entity_poly.pdbx_seq_one_letter_code
_entity_poly.pdbx_strand_id
1 'polypeptide(L)'
;CNGCGTCVKVCPQMILAVTEDKKMVVEDPGRCMSCYGCEDVCPRDAVFNKKALLPDTRLEDIETEQTRPIEEEYDVIVVGAGPSGLGVAISCAREGLNTAVFERLPNRRVSHHTDGGVLFVFPGAATIKREGGVFELPEHNFKMTDGFIHSEMEWLTLDGPGGYRFDDRFLKGMTGYCCSKDKFVHQLADEAEKHGAKLYYDTRVKTVKREGERITGVILLDGTEVRSNVVVTADGVLARLSKKTKIILNSKSDAHVQYVTLEYKRPEGLKSGFSFMMGDLPFEDDTVKALPCVGIGSHVEVSMILHSKTKFYTLNKPIDYWVKKIAKTDKRVKKYLGDHLDSLELVAVKGTRLRLRELSRDNAVDGAVAVGDNWVAGAQLGNVSSLANGLFAGKELKKAFERNDFSKGSLSSVSDFITKDMVKTIKQTEKSMLYPVVMDNQTLLKYFEIFSSANYPTFFYGTKMQISMMMMGIMAKNIFKLLAYPKIFKYL
;
A
#
# COMPACT_ATOMS: atom_id res chain seq x y z
N CYS A 1 -2.66 25.43 13.12
CA CYS A 1 -3.22 25.78 11.80
C CYS A 1 -3.09 27.27 11.57
N ASN A 2 -2.72 27.70 10.37
CA ASN A 2 -2.64 29.09 9.93
C ASN A 2 -3.54 29.40 8.71
N GLY A 3 -4.44 28.48 8.36
CA GLY A 3 -5.39 28.66 7.26
C GLY A 3 -4.77 28.68 5.86
N CYS A 4 -3.63 28.07 5.62
CA CYS A 4 -2.96 28.10 4.30
C CYS A 4 -3.74 27.38 3.19
N GLY A 5 -4.82 26.63 3.50
CA GLY A 5 -5.69 25.96 2.55
C GLY A 5 -5.08 24.74 1.82
N THR A 6 -3.85 24.36 2.13
CA THR A 6 -3.19 23.22 1.44
C THR A 6 -3.95 21.91 1.64
N CYS A 7 -4.51 21.68 2.83
CA CYS A 7 -5.34 20.50 3.13
C CYS A 7 -6.66 20.48 2.36
N VAL A 8 -7.26 21.66 2.13
CA VAL A 8 -8.50 21.81 1.31
C VAL A 8 -8.23 21.37 -0.13
N LYS A 9 -7.14 21.84 -0.71
CA LYS A 9 -6.76 21.53 -2.11
C LYS A 9 -6.44 20.05 -2.36
N VAL A 10 -6.17 19.28 -1.32
CA VAL A 10 -5.79 17.87 -1.45
C VAL A 10 -6.93 16.93 -1.08
N CYS A 11 -8.02 17.44 -0.49
CA CYS A 11 -9.13 16.61 -0.06
C CYS A 11 -9.97 16.12 -1.26
N PRO A 12 -9.93 14.81 -1.60
CA PRO A 12 -10.65 14.32 -2.77
C PRO A 12 -12.17 14.22 -2.54
N GLN A 13 -12.61 14.28 -1.27
CA GLN A 13 -14.04 14.34 -0.92
C GLN A 13 -14.59 15.77 -0.83
N MET A 14 -13.71 16.79 -0.94
CA MET A 14 -14.10 18.21 -0.90
C MET A 14 -14.88 18.60 0.36
N ILE A 15 -14.51 18.05 1.51
CA ILE A 15 -15.18 18.24 2.80
C ILE A 15 -14.43 19.19 3.74
N LEU A 16 -13.38 19.83 3.26
CA LEU A 16 -12.56 20.74 4.08
C LEU A 16 -12.71 22.18 3.57
N ALA A 17 -12.84 23.11 4.50
CA ALA A 17 -12.85 24.54 4.20
C ALA A 17 -11.88 25.30 5.13
N VAL A 18 -11.63 26.57 4.80
CA VAL A 18 -10.90 27.49 5.65
C VAL A 18 -11.86 28.60 6.06
N THR A 19 -12.02 28.81 7.38
CA THR A 19 -12.86 29.84 7.94
C THR A 19 -12.23 31.24 7.83
N GLU A 20 -13.00 32.28 8.08
CA GLU A 20 -12.53 33.69 8.15
C GLU A 20 -11.39 33.85 9.17
N ASP A 21 -11.44 33.14 10.29
CA ASP A 21 -10.39 33.10 11.34
C ASP A 21 -9.13 32.32 10.92
N LYS A 22 -9.01 31.99 9.65
CA LYS A 22 -7.89 31.21 9.08
C LYS A 22 -7.66 29.88 9.79
N LYS A 23 -8.74 29.14 10.09
CA LYS A 23 -8.70 27.77 10.61
C LYS A 23 -9.31 26.81 9.58
N MET A 24 -8.76 25.62 9.53
CA MET A 24 -9.36 24.54 8.73
C MET A 24 -10.50 23.92 9.51
N VAL A 25 -11.63 23.71 8.85
CA VAL A 25 -12.81 23.02 9.38
C VAL A 25 -13.17 21.85 8.48
N VAL A 26 -13.85 20.87 9.04
CA VAL A 26 -14.43 19.73 8.31
C VAL A 26 -15.93 19.97 8.20
N GLU A 27 -16.43 20.22 6.99
CA GLU A 27 -17.85 20.54 6.74
C GLU A 27 -18.73 19.28 6.80
N ASP A 28 -18.20 18.13 6.34
CA ASP A 28 -18.92 16.85 6.32
C ASP A 28 -18.01 15.72 6.78
N PRO A 29 -17.83 15.54 8.10
CA PRO A 29 -16.95 14.48 8.64
C PRO A 29 -17.45 13.07 8.28
N GLY A 30 -18.74 12.87 8.04
CA GLY A 30 -19.30 11.57 7.65
C GLY A 30 -18.72 11.04 6.34
N ARG A 31 -18.39 11.93 5.41
CA ARG A 31 -17.80 11.56 4.12
C ARG A 31 -16.28 11.43 4.12
N CYS A 32 -15.61 11.64 5.25
CA CYS A 32 -14.18 11.44 5.32
C CYS A 32 -13.83 9.96 5.11
N MET A 33 -12.99 9.66 4.15
CA MET A 33 -12.51 8.30 3.84
C MET A 33 -11.15 7.97 4.44
N SER A 34 -10.66 8.78 5.37
CA SER A 34 -9.39 8.61 6.11
C SER A 34 -8.16 8.36 5.24
N CYS A 35 -8.06 9.03 4.10
CA CYS A 35 -6.93 8.87 3.18
C CYS A 35 -5.63 9.53 3.66
N TYR A 36 -5.69 10.29 4.76
CA TYR A 36 -4.55 11.03 5.36
C TYR A 36 -3.88 12.06 4.44
N GLY A 37 -4.44 12.38 3.30
CA GLY A 37 -3.88 13.37 2.38
C GLY A 37 -3.71 14.76 3.01
N CYS A 38 -4.69 15.19 3.82
CA CYS A 38 -4.64 16.46 4.54
C CYS A 38 -3.54 16.51 5.60
N GLU A 39 -3.25 15.39 6.28
CA GLU A 39 -2.10 15.28 7.19
C GLU A 39 -0.78 15.32 6.44
N ASP A 40 -0.67 14.58 5.32
CA ASP A 40 0.56 14.46 4.54
C ASP A 40 1.06 15.79 3.99
N VAL A 41 0.13 16.67 3.60
CA VAL A 41 0.49 17.96 2.97
C VAL A 41 0.57 19.12 3.95
N CYS A 42 0.18 18.94 5.22
CA CYS A 42 0.15 20.02 6.19
C CYS A 42 1.56 20.50 6.56
N PRO A 43 1.96 21.74 6.19
CA PRO A 43 3.32 22.22 6.47
C PRO A 43 3.56 22.55 7.96
N ARG A 44 2.49 22.51 8.77
CA ARG A 44 2.53 22.84 10.20
C ARG A 44 2.23 21.63 11.09
N ASP A 45 2.09 20.43 10.52
CA ASP A 45 1.65 19.24 11.25
C ASP A 45 0.41 19.48 12.14
N ALA A 46 -0.53 20.33 11.66
CA ALA A 46 -1.67 20.81 12.43
C ALA A 46 -2.97 20.04 12.17
N VAL A 47 -2.91 18.99 11.34
CA VAL A 47 -4.06 18.16 10.97
C VAL A 47 -3.80 16.74 11.43
N PHE A 48 -4.73 16.21 12.23
CA PHE A 48 -4.71 14.83 12.71
C PHE A 48 -6.05 14.18 12.41
N ASN A 49 -6.03 13.11 11.63
CA ASN A 49 -7.22 12.33 11.35
C ASN A 49 -7.34 11.19 12.36
N LYS A 50 -8.42 11.20 13.14
CA LYS A 50 -8.76 10.16 14.12
C LYS A 50 -9.91 9.26 13.68
N LYS A 51 -10.51 9.52 12.51
CA LYS A 51 -11.62 8.70 12.04
C LYS A 51 -11.15 7.28 11.72
N ALA A 52 -11.79 6.32 12.33
CA ALA A 52 -11.71 4.92 11.93
C ALA A 52 -12.75 4.63 10.84
N LEU A 53 -12.44 3.70 9.97
CA LEU A 53 -13.27 3.34 8.80
C LEU A 53 -14.12 2.10 9.07
N LEU A 54 -14.72 2.00 10.25
CA LEU A 54 -15.73 0.98 10.46
C LEU A 54 -17.08 1.53 9.94
N PRO A 55 -17.83 0.75 9.14
CA PRO A 55 -19.17 1.13 8.76
C PRO A 55 -19.99 1.37 10.02
N ASP A 56 -20.81 2.42 9.99
CA ASP A 56 -21.77 2.76 11.06
C ASP A 56 -21.16 2.98 12.46
N THR A 57 -19.84 3.02 12.60
CA THR A 57 -19.19 3.25 13.89
C THR A 57 -18.76 4.70 14.03
N ARG A 58 -19.23 5.38 15.06
CA ARG A 58 -18.73 6.68 15.47
C ARG A 58 -17.39 6.51 16.18
N LEU A 59 -16.49 7.49 16.07
CA LEU A 59 -15.18 7.45 16.76
C LEU A 59 -15.32 7.29 18.28
N GLU A 60 -16.36 7.87 18.84
CA GLU A 60 -16.73 7.78 20.25
C GLU A 60 -17.14 6.37 20.68
N ASP A 61 -17.57 5.52 19.73
CA ASP A 61 -17.97 4.13 19.97
C ASP A 61 -16.78 3.15 19.79
N ILE A 62 -15.59 3.62 19.39
CA ILE A 62 -14.42 2.78 19.23
C ILE A 62 -13.66 2.74 20.54
N GLU A 63 -13.74 1.62 21.21
CA GLU A 63 -12.91 1.37 22.38
C GLU A 63 -11.43 1.37 21.99
N THR A 64 -10.66 2.21 22.66
CA THR A 64 -9.20 2.12 22.60
C THR A 64 -8.77 0.83 23.27
N GLU A 65 -7.95 0.06 22.61
CA GLU A 65 -7.39 -1.15 23.21
C GLU A 65 -6.65 -0.79 24.50
N GLN A 66 -6.90 -1.52 25.59
CA GLN A 66 -6.28 -1.22 26.88
C GLN A 66 -4.76 -1.17 26.75
N THR A 67 -4.20 -0.01 27.00
CA THR A 67 -2.76 0.20 26.94
C THR A 67 -2.14 -0.20 28.27
N ARG A 68 -1.12 -1.03 28.23
CA ARG A 68 -0.21 -1.23 29.35
C ARG A 68 0.67 0.02 29.54
N PRO A 69 1.27 0.25 30.72
CA PRO A 69 2.24 1.33 30.89
C PRO A 69 3.39 1.22 29.88
N ILE A 70 3.77 2.36 29.30
CA ILE A 70 4.92 2.43 28.40
C ILE A 70 6.18 2.41 29.27
N GLU A 71 7.11 1.53 28.92
CA GLU A 71 8.41 1.46 29.59
C GLU A 71 9.32 2.59 29.10
N GLU A 72 10.30 2.97 29.90
CA GLU A 72 11.24 4.04 29.55
C GLU A 72 12.20 3.64 28.44
N GLU A 73 12.46 2.31 28.29
CA GLU A 73 13.45 1.80 27.36
C GLU A 73 13.07 0.43 26.77
N TYR A 74 13.39 0.25 25.50
CA TYR A 74 13.23 -1.01 24.75
C TYR A 74 14.51 -1.30 23.97
N ASP A 75 14.72 -2.56 23.60
CA ASP A 75 15.75 -2.89 22.61
C ASP A 75 15.36 -2.32 21.24
N VAL A 76 14.13 -2.60 20.80
CA VAL A 76 13.61 -2.19 19.51
C VAL A 76 12.27 -1.48 19.67
N ILE A 77 12.16 -0.28 19.10
CA ILE A 77 10.89 0.43 18.92
C ILE A 77 10.49 0.35 17.45
N VAL A 78 9.30 -0.18 17.19
CA VAL A 78 8.69 -0.22 15.84
C VAL A 78 7.60 0.82 15.76
N VAL A 79 7.62 1.67 14.73
CA VAL A 79 6.61 2.71 14.50
C VAL A 79 5.71 2.29 13.35
N GLY A 80 4.48 1.88 13.68
CA GLY A 80 3.45 1.39 12.78
C GLY A 80 3.22 -0.12 12.87
N ALA A 81 1.95 -0.52 13.11
CA ALA A 81 1.50 -1.91 13.22
C ALA A 81 0.93 -2.44 11.90
N GLY A 82 1.50 -2.06 10.76
CA GLY A 82 1.23 -2.71 9.48
C GLY A 82 1.99 -4.04 9.33
N PRO A 83 1.78 -4.78 8.22
CA PRO A 83 2.41 -6.11 8.04
C PRO A 83 3.93 -6.12 8.22
N SER A 84 4.65 -5.10 7.74
CA SER A 84 6.11 -5.02 7.91
C SER A 84 6.51 -4.74 9.36
N GLY A 85 5.83 -3.81 10.03
CA GLY A 85 6.11 -3.49 11.43
C GLY A 85 5.83 -4.68 12.35
N LEU A 86 4.69 -5.35 12.16
CA LEU A 86 4.36 -6.57 12.90
C LEU A 86 5.32 -7.72 12.59
N GLY A 87 5.78 -7.84 11.33
CA GLY A 87 6.81 -8.79 10.96
C GLY A 87 8.13 -8.57 11.72
N VAL A 88 8.58 -7.31 11.85
CA VAL A 88 9.72 -6.95 12.70
C VAL A 88 9.46 -7.34 14.16
N ALA A 89 8.31 -6.95 14.70
CA ALA A 89 7.96 -7.21 16.08
C ALA A 89 7.94 -8.71 16.42
N ILE A 90 7.31 -9.52 15.55
CA ILE A 90 7.30 -10.99 15.67
C ILE A 90 8.73 -11.52 15.68
N SER A 91 9.55 -11.13 14.71
CA SER A 91 10.90 -11.67 14.56
C SER A 91 11.80 -11.25 15.72
N CYS A 92 11.81 -9.97 16.12
CA CYS A 92 12.61 -9.47 17.23
C CYS A 92 12.19 -10.10 18.57
N ALA A 93 10.89 -10.17 18.84
CA ALA A 93 10.40 -10.76 20.09
C ALA A 93 10.68 -12.27 20.18
N ARG A 94 10.59 -13.02 19.06
CA ARG A 94 11.00 -14.43 19.00
C ARG A 94 12.47 -14.64 19.34
N GLU A 95 13.31 -13.68 19.03
CA GLU A 95 14.75 -13.69 19.34
C GLU A 95 15.06 -13.11 20.75
N GLY A 96 14.03 -12.84 21.55
CA GLY A 96 14.16 -12.39 22.94
C GLY A 96 14.46 -10.89 23.11
N LEU A 97 14.31 -10.07 22.06
CA LEU A 97 14.50 -8.63 22.15
C LEU A 97 13.24 -7.96 22.75
N ASN A 98 13.43 -7.08 23.74
CA ASN A 98 12.35 -6.27 24.31
C ASN A 98 11.82 -5.28 23.26
N THR A 99 10.69 -5.62 22.65
CA THR A 99 10.18 -4.92 21.46
C THR A 99 8.86 -4.23 21.75
N ALA A 100 8.78 -2.93 21.45
CA ALA A 100 7.55 -2.14 21.46
C ALA A 100 7.09 -1.78 20.06
N VAL A 101 5.78 -1.79 19.82
CA VAL A 101 5.14 -1.28 18.60
C VAL A 101 4.23 -0.13 18.96
N PHE A 102 4.46 1.06 18.39
CA PHE A 102 3.60 2.22 18.55
C PHE A 102 2.73 2.40 17.31
N GLU A 103 1.40 2.31 17.48
CA GLU A 103 0.42 2.46 16.42
C GLU A 103 -0.54 3.62 16.72
N ARG A 104 -0.79 4.45 15.72
CA ARG A 104 -1.68 5.61 15.82
C ARG A 104 -3.17 5.27 15.80
N LEU A 105 -3.54 4.08 15.31
CA LEU A 105 -4.92 3.62 15.29
C LEU A 105 -5.38 3.21 16.69
N PRO A 106 -6.69 3.31 17.00
CA PRO A 106 -7.19 3.08 18.35
C PRO A 106 -7.11 1.61 18.80
N ASN A 107 -7.17 0.66 17.88
CA ASN A 107 -7.03 -0.76 18.19
C ASN A 107 -6.69 -1.59 16.94
N ARG A 108 -6.38 -2.88 17.12
CA ARG A 108 -6.01 -3.81 16.05
C ARG A 108 -7.15 -4.17 15.09
N ARG A 109 -8.41 -3.95 15.48
CA ARG A 109 -9.59 -4.24 14.65
C ARG A 109 -9.88 -3.14 13.64
N VAL A 110 -9.20 -2.01 13.76
CA VAL A 110 -9.36 -0.89 12.85
C VAL A 110 -8.29 -0.92 11.80
N SER A 111 -8.67 -1.14 10.55
CA SER A 111 -7.78 -0.93 9.40
C SER A 111 -8.38 0.12 8.48
N HIS A 112 -7.54 1.04 8.02
CA HIS A 112 -7.95 2.05 7.04
C HIS A 112 -7.34 1.80 5.66
N HIS A 113 -6.79 0.64 5.45
CA HIS A 113 -6.12 0.33 4.20
C HIS A 113 -7.11 -0.15 3.14
N THR A 114 -6.96 0.45 1.97
CA THR A 114 -7.62 0.03 0.73
C THR A 114 -6.59 -0.71 -0.10
N ASP A 115 -6.76 -2.00 -0.32
CA ASP A 115 -5.80 -2.80 -1.08
C ASP A 115 -6.45 -3.88 -1.96
N GLY A 116 -7.75 -3.80 -2.15
CA GLY A 116 -8.49 -4.74 -2.97
C GLY A 116 -8.72 -6.11 -2.33
N GLY A 117 -8.38 -6.29 -1.04
CA GLY A 117 -8.58 -7.55 -0.33
C GLY A 117 -7.84 -8.74 -0.96
N VAL A 118 -6.68 -8.49 -1.57
CA VAL A 118 -5.90 -9.52 -2.27
C VAL A 118 -4.50 -9.66 -1.69
N LEU A 119 -4.03 -10.90 -1.61
CA LEU A 119 -2.68 -11.24 -1.22
C LEU A 119 -1.86 -11.62 -2.44
N PHE A 120 -0.87 -10.82 -2.74
CA PHE A 120 0.17 -11.14 -3.70
C PHE A 120 1.50 -11.27 -2.98
N VAL A 121 2.37 -12.11 -3.54
CA VAL A 121 3.77 -12.15 -3.19
C VAL A 121 4.56 -11.54 -4.32
N PHE A 122 5.37 -10.56 -3.99
CA PHE A 122 6.33 -10.03 -4.93
C PHE A 122 7.39 -11.11 -5.23
N PRO A 123 7.70 -11.40 -6.50
CA PRO A 123 8.65 -12.44 -6.86
C PRO A 123 9.99 -12.29 -6.15
N GLY A 124 10.46 -13.35 -5.51
CA GLY A 124 11.71 -13.37 -4.74
C GLY A 124 11.58 -12.90 -3.28
N ALA A 125 10.43 -12.39 -2.85
CA ALA A 125 10.23 -11.97 -1.47
C ALA A 125 9.93 -13.13 -0.52
N ALA A 126 9.06 -14.06 -0.93
CA ALA A 126 8.68 -15.25 -0.17
C ALA A 126 7.89 -16.22 -1.05
N THR A 127 7.70 -17.43 -0.56
CA THR A 127 6.74 -18.40 -1.10
C THR A 127 5.59 -18.55 -0.10
N ILE A 128 4.35 -18.51 -0.57
CA ILE A 128 3.20 -18.87 0.27
C ILE A 128 2.98 -20.38 0.17
N LYS A 129 2.93 -21.05 1.33
CA LYS A 129 2.36 -22.38 1.46
C LYS A 129 1.08 -22.30 2.28
N ARG A 130 0.07 -23.04 1.86
CA ARG A 130 -1.21 -23.12 2.55
C ARG A 130 -1.69 -24.56 2.57
N GLU A 131 -1.80 -25.13 3.76
CA GLU A 131 -2.24 -26.51 3.96
C GLU A 131 -2.89 -26.64 5.35
N GLY A 132 -3.98 -27.37 5.43
CA GLY A 132 -4.62 -27.72 6.71
C GLY A 132 -5.05 -26.51 7.57
N GLY A 133 -5.44 -25.39 6.96
CA GLY A 133 -5.80 -24.17 7.69
C GLY A 133 -4.62 -23.35 8.18
N VAL A 134 -3.40 -23.64 7.69
CA VAL A 134 -2.17 -22.94 8.03
C VAL A 134 -1.63 -22.17 6.83
N PHE A 135 -1.31 -20.91 7.07
CA PHE A 135 -0.53 -20.05 6.17
C PHE A 135 0.93 -20.05 6.61
N GLU A 136 1.83 -20.30 5.69
CA GLU A 136 3.27 -20.42 5.96
C GLU A 136 4.11 -19.63 4.96
N LEU A 137 5.17 -18.98 5.48
CA LEU A 137 6.28 -18.41 4.72
C LEU A 137 7.58 -19.17 5.11
N PRO A 138 7.92 -20.24 4.40
CA PRO A 138 9.01 -21.14 4.80
C PRO A 138 10.36 -20.46 4.92
N GLU A 139 10.69 -19.55 3.99
CA GLU A 139 11.98 -18.83 3.96
C GLU A 139 12.21 -17.99 5.22
N HIS A 140 11.10 -17.60 5.87
CA HIS A 140 11.11 -16.77 7.07
C HIS A 140 10.80 -17.57 8.36
N ASN A 141 10.63 -18.91 8.26
CA ASN A 141 10.22 -19.76 9.38
C ASN A 141 8.98 -19.17 10.10
N PHE A 142 7.96 -18.77 9.31
CA PHE A 142 6.76 -18.13 9.82
C PHE A 142 5.52 -18.93 9.47
N LYS A 143 4.66 -19.15 10.47
CA LYS A 143 3.36 -19.84 10.33
C LYS A 143 2.32 -19.15 11.18
N MET A 144 1.09 -19.09 10.66
CA MET A 144 -0.09 -18.70 11.43
C MET A 144 -1.34 -19.37 10.83
N THR A 145 -2.49 -19.23 11.49
CA THR A 145 -3.77 -19.71 10.93
C THR A 145 -4.15 -18.90 9.69
N ASP A 146 -4.83 -19.54 8.73
CA ASP A 146 -5.24 -18.90 7.47
C ASP A 146 -6.65 -18.31 7.50
N GLY A 147 -7.25 -18.12 8.69
CA GLY A 147 -8.62 -17.63 8.87
C GLY A 147 -8.93 -16.24 8.27
N PHE A 148 -7.90 -15.52 7.86
CA PHE A 148 -8.01 -14.27 7.11
C PHE A 148 -8.18 -14.49 5.60
N ILE A 149 -7.85 -15.68 5.06
CA ILE A 149 -8.01 -16.02 3.65
C ILE A 149 -9.45 -16.45 3.40
N HIS A 150 -10.08 -15.78 2.44
CA HIS A 150 -11.45 -16.07 2.05
C HIS A 150 -11.52 -17.16 0.98
N SER A 151 -10.71 -17.04 -0.08
CA SER A 151 -10.68 -17.96 -1.22
C SER A 151 -9.39 -17.80 -2.01
N GLU A 152 -9.10 -18.76 -2.87
CA GLU A 152 -8.15 -18.56 -3.98
C GLU A 152 -8.74 -17.60 -5.00
N MET A 153 -7.88 -16.85 -5.69
CA MET A 153 -8.31 -16.02 -6.80
C MET A 153 -8.58 -16.90 -8.01
N GLU A 154 -9.79 -16.80 -8.55
CA GLU A 154 -10.16 -17.50 -9.76
C GLU A 154 -9.75 -16.75 -11.03
N TRP A 155 -9.59 -15.42 -10.90
CA TRP A 155 -9.16 -14.56 -12.01
C TRP A 155 -8.36 -13.35 -11.53
N LEU A 156 -7.41 -12.94 -12.36
CA LEU A 156 -6.67 -11.69 -12.24
C LEU A 156 -6.46 -11.13 -13.65
N THR A 157 -6.99 -9.95 -13.91
CA THR A 157 -7.01 -9.39 -15.25
C THR A 157 -6.55 -7.95 -15.32
N LEU A 158 -6.10 -7.55 -16.49
CA LEU A 158 -5.84 -6.18 -16.85
C LEU A 158 -6.70 -5.87 -18.09
N ASP A 159 -7.81 -5.18 -17.88
CA ASP A 159 -8.73 -4.79 -18.95
C ASP A 159 -8.34 -3.43 -19.51
N GLY A 160 -8.10 -3.36 -20.82
CA GLY A 160 -7.76 -2.15 -21.53
C GLY A 160 -8.93 -1.50 -22.26
N PRO A 161 -8.69 -0.37 -22.90
CA PRO A 161 -9.67 0.28 -23.76
C PRO A 161 -9.98 -0.59 -25.00
N GLY A 162 -11.15 -0.37 -25.60
CA GLY A 162 -11.57 -1.10 -26.81
C GLY A 162 -11.88 -2.59 -26.59
N GLY A 163 -12.06 -3.04 -25.34
CA GLY A 163 -12.35 -4.43 -24.99
C GLY A 163 -11.14 -5.36 -25.02
N TYR A 164 -9.95 -4.84 -25.22
CA TYR A 164 -8.72 -5.61 -25.13
C TYR A 164 -8.45 -6.01 -23.68
N ARG A 165 -7.92 -7.22 -23.49
CA ARG A 165 -7.59 -7.78 -22.18
C ARG A 165 -6.26 -8.49 -22.25
N PHE A 166 -5.41 -8.26 -21.26
CA PHE A 166 -4.32 -9.18 -20.96
C PHE A 166 -4.93 -10.38 -20.22
N ASP A 167 -4.70 -11.55 -20.80
CA ASP A 167 -5.32 -12.81 -20.41
C ASP A 167 -4.96 -13.22 -18.97
N ASP A 168 -5.92 -13.85 -18.29
CA ASP A 168 -5.86 -14.40 -16.93
C ASP A 168 -4.87 -15.55 -16.71
N ARG A 169 -4.17 -15.99 -17.79
CA ARG A 169 -2.99 -16.86 -17.70
C ARG A 169 -1.91 -16.36 -16.74
N PHE A 170 -2.10 -15.17 -16.18
CA PHE A 170 -1.32 -14.60 -15.09
C PHE A 170 -1.25 -15.52 -13.87
N LEU A 171 -2.31 -16.26 -13.57
CA LEU A 171 -2.38 -17.16 -12.40
C LEU A 171 -1.69 -18.51 -12.59
N LYS A 172 -1.26 -18.89 -13.80
CA LYS A 172 -0.50 -20.14 -14.01
C LYS A 172 0.88 -20.04 -13.36
N GLY A 173 0.98 -20.55 -12.13
CA GLY A 173 2.20 -20.57 -11.32
C GLY A 173 2.33 -19.44 -10.29
N MET A 174 1.30 -18.61 -10.12
CA MET A 174 1.19 -17.66 -9.02
C MET A 174 -0.07 -17.96 -8.21
N THR A 175 0.10 -18.27 -6.95
CA THR A 175 -1.03 -18.42 -6.02
C THR A 175 -1.40 -17.05 -5.49
N GLY A 176 -2.57 -16.55 -5.88
CA GLY A 176 -3.18 -15.36 -5.30
C GLY A 176 -4.36 -15.73 -4.42
N TYR A 177 -4.55 -15.03 -3.33
CA TYR A 177 -5.66 -15.25 -2.41
C TYR A 177 -6.45 -13.97 -2.23
N CYS A 178 -7.77 -14.10 -2.14
CA CYS A 178 -8.64 -13.07 -1.62
C CYS A 178 -8.68 -13.17 -0.09
N CYS A 179 -8.52 -12.06 0.60
CA CYS A 179 -8.40 -12.04 2.05
C CYS A 179 -9.15 -10.87 2.70
N SER A 180 -9.34 -10.97 4.01
CA SER A 180 -9.66 -9.83 4.86
C SER A 180 -8.38 -9.27 5.45
N LYS A 181 -7.96 -8.09 5.02
CA LYS A 181 -6.76 -7.46 5.53
C LYS A 181 -6.85 -7.13 7.01
N ASP A 182 -8.01 -6.73 7.48
CA ASP A 182 -8.25 -6.45 8.89
C ASP A 182 -7.97 -7.69 9.75
N LYS A 183 -8.50 -8.86 9.34
CA LYS A 183 -8.20 -10.13 10.00
C LYS A 183 -6.73 -10.51 9.89
N PHE A 184 -6.09 -10.26 8.74
CA PHE A 184 -4.67 -10.52 8.53
C PHE A 184 -3.80 -9.72 9.51
N VAL A 185 -4.02 -8.41 9.59
CA VAL A 185 -3.26 -7.53 10.51
C VAL A 185 -3.56 -7.87 11.97
N HIS A 186 -4.83 -8.17 12.29
CA HIS A 186 -5.22 -8.62 13.63
C HIS A 186 -4.44 -9.87 14.07
N GLN A 187 -4.45 -10.92 13.24
CA GLN A 187 -3.73 -12.16 13.56
C GLN A 187 -2.20 -11.96 13.66
N LEU A 188 -1.64 -11.05 12.84
CA LEU A 188 -0.23 -10.68 12.98
C LEU A 188 0.05 -9.98 14.31
N ALA A 189 -0.87 -9.13 14.78
CA ALA A 189 -0.75 -8.48 16.08
C ALA A 189 -0.78 -9.52 17.22
N ASP A 190 -1.72 -10.46 17.15
CA ASP A 190 -1.81 -11.56 18.12
C ASP A 190 -0.53 -12.43 18.13
N GLU A 191 0.02 -12.74 16.95
CA GLU A 191 1.30 -13.48 16.86
C GLU A 191 2.46 -12.66 17.44
N ALA A 192 2.50 -11.34 17.25
CA ALA A 192 3.53 -10.50 17.84
C ALA A 192 3.48 -10.50 19.37
N GLU A 193 2.29 -10.35 19.96
CA GLU A 193 2.11 -10.41 21.43
C GLU A 193 2.38 -11.79 22.01
N LYS A 194 1.97 -12.85 21.32
CA LYS A 194 2.27 -14.25 21.71
C LYS A 194 3.78 -14.50 21.85
N HIS A 195 4.59 -13.81 21.04
CA HIS A 195 6.06 -13.86 21.13
C HIS A 195 6.66 -12.86 22.12
N GLY A 196 5.84 -12.01 22.76
CA GLY A 196 6.26 -11.08 23.80
C GLY A 196 6.45 -9.62 23.35
N ALA A 197 6.11 -9.29 22.10
CA ALA A 197 6.08 -7.89 21.67
C ALA A 197 5.00 -7.11 22.43
N LYS A 198 5.27 -5.84 22.72
CA LYS A 198 4.35 -4.94 23.44
C LYS A 198 3.73 -3.96 22.45
N LEU A 199 2.43 -4.09 22.19
CA LEU A 199 1.69 -3.25 21.26
C LEU A 199 0.98 -2.12 22.00
N TYR A 200 1.13 -0.89 21.49
CA TYR A 200 0.55 0.33 22.03
C TYR A 200 -0.27 1.01 20.94
N TYR A 201 -1.59 0.87 21.02
CA TYR A 201 -2.54 1.52 20.12
C TYR A 201 -2.90 2.92 20.59
N ASP A 202 -3.52 3.75 19.75
CA ASP A 202 -3.76 5.20 19.93
C ASP A 202 -2.49 5.97 20.39
N THR A 203 -1.32 5.43 20.04
CA THR A 203 -0.02 5.94 20.48
C THR A 203 0.75 6.47 19.28
N ARG A 204 0.70 7.78 19.10
CA ARG A 204 1.31 8.43 17.92
C ARG A 204 2.72 8.91 18.23
N VAL A 205 3.66 8.45 17.42
CA VAL A 205 5.04 8.98 17.42
C VAL A 205 5.06 10.31 16.67
N LYS A 206 5.52 11.37 17.32
CA LYS A 206 5.69 12.71 16.78
C LYS A 206 6.99 12.87 16.02
N THR A 207 8.08 12.35 16.58
CA THR A 207 9.44 12.41 16.00
C THR A 207 10.36 11.40 16.69
N VAL A 208 11.61 11.30 16.23
CA VAL A 208 12.64 10.51 16.89
C VAL A 208 13.39 11.35 17.92
N LYS A 209 13.91 10.69 18.96
CA LYS A 209 14.88 11.23 19.90
C LYS A 209 16.27 11.02 19.31
N ARG A 210 17.17 12.00 19.53
CA ARG A 210 18.57 11.95 19.03
C ARG A 210 19.55 12.34 20.11
N GLU A 211 20.71 11.71 20.05
CA GLU A 211 21.93 12.12 20.74
C GLU A 211 23.00 12.32 19.68
N GLY A 212 23.34 13.56 19.39
CA GLY A 212 24.10 13.90 18.20
C GLY A 212 23.38 13.50 16.91
N GLU A 213 24.05 12.77 16.04
CA GLU A 213 23.44 12.23 14.79
C GLU A 213 22.70 10.91 15.02
N ARG A 214 22.98 10.19 16.10
CA ARG A 214 22.37 8.89 16.39
C ARG A 214 20.94 9.04 16.88
N ILE A 215 20.05 8.19 16.39
CA ILE A 215 18.70 8.03 16.92
C ILE A 215 18.77 7.08 18.13
N THR A 216 18.21 7.53 19.25
CA THR A 216 18.24 6.82 20.54
C THR A 216 16.83 6.57 21.10
N GLY A 217 15.79 6.73 20.29
CA GLY A 217 14.41 6.50 20.69
C GLY A 217 13.41 7.34 19.92
N VAL A 218 12.23 7.50 20.50
CA VAL A 218 11.12 8.27 19.93
C VAL A 218 10.57 9.27 20.94
N ILE A 219 9.89 10.30 20.42
CA ILE A 219 9.09 11.26 21.19
C ILE A 219 7.64 11.11 20.72
N LEU A 220 6.75 10.80 21.65
CA LEU A 220 5.33 10.64 21.40
C LEU A 220 4.63 12.00 21.22
N LEU A 221 3.38 11.99 20.80
CA LEU A 221 2.62 13.22 20.53
C LEU A 221 2.38 14.05 21.78
N ASP A 222 2.22 13.42 22.94
CA ASP A 222 2.06 14.04 24.26
C ASP A 222 3.37 14.58 24.85
N GLY A 223 4.50 14.29 24.21
CA GLY A 223 5.83 14.70 24.67
C GLY A 223 6.61 13.62 25.43
N THR A 224 6.00 12.46 25.70
CA THR A 224 6.69 11.34 26.35
C THR A 224 7.88 10.90 25.51
N GLU A 225 9.05 10.76 26.14
CA GLU A 225 10.27 10.26 25.52
C GLU A 225 10.48 8.79 25.88
N VAL A 226 10.72 7.96 24.85
CA VAL A 226 10.98 6.52 25.03
C VAL A 226 12.30 6.18 24.34
N ARG A 227 13.22 5.54 25.07
CA ARG A 227 14.54 5.18 24.57
C ARG A 227 14.54 3.81 23.87
N SER A 228 15.46 3.64 22.92
CA SER A 228 15.78 2.33 22.35
C SER A 228 17.14 2.30 21.69
N ASN A 229 17.70 1.09 21.57
CA ASN A 229 18.91 0.87 20.78
C ASN A 229 18.66 1.09 19.30
N VAL A 230 17.49 0.65 18.79
CA VAL A 230 17.09 0.77 17.39
C VAL A 230 15.63 1.20 17.26
N VAL A 231 15.39 2.19 16.41
CA VAL A 231 14.05 2.59 15.95
C VAL A 231 13.81 2.05 14.54
N VAL A 232 12.76 1.24 14.39
CA VAL A 232 12.30 0.76 13.07
C VAL A 232 11.12 1.58 12.63
N THR A 233 11.26 2.31 11.53
CA THR A 233 10.13 3.02 10.94
C THR A 233 9.40 2.13 9.94
N ALA A 234 8.13 1.84 10.24
CA ALA A 234 7.19 1.08 9.42
C ALA A 234 5.91 1.89 9.17
N ASP A 235 6.05 3.22 9.04
CA ASP A 235 4.98 4.22 8.98
C ASP A 235 4.28 4.28 7.60
N GLY A 236 4.46 3.26 6.79
CA GLY A 236 3.75 3.00 5.55
C GLY A 236 4.17 3.92 4.41
N VAL A 237 3.40 3.88 3.35
CA VAL A 237 3.72 4.49 2.05
C VAL A 237 3.92 6.01 2.08
N LEU A 238 3.31 6.72 3.02
CA LEU A 238 3.53 8.16 3.17
C LEU A 238 4.91 8.48 3.74
N ALA A 239 5.49 7.57 4.51
CA ALA A 239 6.83 7.68 5.09
C ALA A 239 7.08 9.04 5.76
N ARG A 240 6.12 9.54 6.54
CA ARG A 240 6.18 10.89 7.12
C ARG A 240 7.30 11.01 8.15
N LEU A 241 7.36 10.03 9.07
CA LEU A 241 8.41 10.01 10.09
C LEU A 241 9.78 9.78 9.46
N SER A 242 9.90 8.78 8.58
CA SER A 242 11.17 8.44 7.93
C SER A 242 11.77 9.60 7.13
N LYS A 243 10.93 10.39 6.45
CA LYS A 243 11.36 11.60 5.72
C LYS A 243 11.73 12.74 6.65
N LYS A 244 10.88 13.03 7.64
CA LYS A 244 11.09 14.11 8.61
C LYS A 244 12.39 13.90 9.38
N THR A 245 12.72 12.67 9.68
CA THR A 245 13.90 12.28 10.45
C THR A 245 15.11 11.92 9.61
N LYS A 246 15.01 12.01 8.28
CA LYS A 246 16.07 11.71 7.31
C LYS A 246 16.58 10.27 7.36
N ILE A 247 15.80 9.32 7.85
CA ILE A 247 16.11 7.88 7.78
C ILE A 247 16.06 7.43 6.32
N ILE A 248 15.14 7.99 5.53
CA ILE A 248 15.11 7.85 4.08
C ILE A 248 15.54 9.18 3.46
N LEU A 249 16.64 9.17 2.73
CA LEU A 249 17.15 10.33 2.02
C LEU A 249 16.49 10.45 0.64
N ASN A 250 15.94 11.65 0.35
CA ASN A 250 15.61 12.22 -0.96
C ASN A 250 15.10 11.25 -2.06
N SER A 251 14.02 10.56 -1.85
CA SER A 251 13.27 10.05 -3.00
C SER A 251 12.35 11.15 -3.54
N LYS A 252 12.63 11.66 -4.76
CA LYS A 252 11.64 12.47 -5.47
C LYS A 252 10.40 11.63 -5.69
N SER A 253 9.23 12.21 -5.47
CA SER A 253 7.98 11.55 -5.81
C SER A 253 7.72 11.76 -7.30
N ASP A 254 7.66 10.68 -8.08
CA ASP A 254 7.41 10.75 -9.51
C ASP A 254 5.92 10.91 -9.81
N ALA A 255 5.05 10.41 -8.91
CA ALA A 255 3.62 10.64 -8.99
C ALA A 255 2.96 10.59 -7.61
N HIS A 256 1.85 11.33 -7.49
CA HIS A 256 0.92 11.26 -6.37
C HIS A 256 -0.25 10.39 -6.78
N VAL A 257 -0.57 9.43 -5.94
CA VAL A 257 -1.65 8.48 -6.21
C VAL A 257 -2.67 8.55 -5.09
N GLN A 258 -3.94 8.67 -5.45
CA GLN A 258 -5.06 8.59 -4.52
C GLN A 258 -5.86 7.33 -4.85
N TYR A 259 -5.88 6.40 -3.94
CA TYR A 259 -6.72 5.21 -4.03
C TYR A 259 -8.03 5.46 -3.29
N VAL A 260 -9.14 5.14 -3.92
CA VAL A 260 -10.49 5.24 -3.33
C VAL A 260 -11.26 3.99 -3.64
N THR A 261 -11.88 3.41 -2.63
CA THR A 261 -12.65 2.17 -2.73
C THR A 261 -14.05 2.38 -2.17
N LEU A 262 -15.05 1.98 -2.92
CA LEU A 262 -16.38 1.67 -2.42
C LEU A 262 -16.44 0.18 -2.14
N GLU A 263 -16.65 -0.17 -0.89
CA GLU A 263 -16.78 -1.55 -0.44
C GLU A 263 -18.24 -1.90 -0.28
N TYR A 264 -18.65 -2.99 -0.89
CA TYR A 264 -20.03 -3.47 -0.88
C TYR A 264 -20.09 -4.87 -0.29
N LYS A 265 -21.23 -5.20 0.33
CA LYS A 265 -21.52 -6.56 0.76
C LYS A 265 -21.48 -7.51 -0.45
N ARG A 266 -20.79 -8.63 -0.32
CA ARG A 266 -20.66 -9.58 -1.41
C ARG A 266 -21.95 -10.39 -1.58
N PRO A 267 -22.60 -10.37 -2.78
CA PRO A 267 -23.64 -11.30 -3.14
C PRO A 267 -23.10 -12.73 -3.29
N GLU A 268 -23.96 -13.72 -3.09
CA GLU A 268 -23.62 -15.11 -3.38
C GLU A 268 -23.39 -15.35 -4.88
N GLY A 269 -22.57 -16.34 -5.21
CA GLY A 269 -22.33 -16.79 -6.59
C GLY A 269 -21.27 -16.01 -7.37
N LEU A 270 -20.74 -14.88 -6.86
CA LEU A 270 -19.66 -14.18 -7.52
C LEU A 270 -18.31 -14.91 -7.37
N LYS A 271 -17.59 -15.06 -8.49
CA LYS A 271 -16.24 -15.61 -8.52
C LYS A 271 -15.23 -14.62 -7.94
N SER A 272 -14.29 -15.14 -7.15
CA SER A 272 -13.25 -14.33 -6.52
C SER A 272 -12.16 -13.94 -7.50
N GLY A 273 -11.72 -12.68 -7.42
CA GLY A 273 -10.64 -12.20 -8.29
C GLY A 273 -10.45 -10.69 -8.26
N PHE A 274 -9.55 -10.21 -9.09
CA PHE A 274 -9.22 -8.79 -9.18
C PHE A 274 -8.96 -8.35 -10.63
N SER A 275 -9.44 -7.16 -11.01
CA SER A 275 -9.15 -6.53 -12.29
C SER A 275 -8.68 -5.09 -12.12
N PHE A 276 -7.61 -4.76 -12.81
CA PHE A 276 -7.27 -3.37 -13.13
C PHE A 276 -7.86 -3.01 -14.50
N MET A 277 -8.41 -1.78 -14.62
CA MET A 277 -9.04 -1.31 -15.86
C MET A 277 -8.36 -0.04 -16.32
N MET A 278 -7.75 -0.06 -17.50
CA MET A 278 -7.03 1.09 -18.06
C MET A 278 -7.83 1.80 -19.16
N GLY A 279 -7.77 3.12 -19.19
CA GLY A 279 -8.42 3.95 -20.22
C GLY A 279 -9.94 4.05 -20.12
N ASP A 280 -10.55 4.76 -21.07
CA ASP A 280 -12.00 4.97 -21.22
C ASP A 280 -12.69 5.62 -20.00
N LEU A 281 -12.06 6.66 -19.43
CA LEU A 281 -12.55 7.29 -18.22
C LEU A 281 -13.41 8.51 -18.49
N PRO A 282 -14.42 8.77 -17.65
CA PRO A 282 -15.32 9.90 -17.80
C PRO A 282 -14.71 11.22 -17.30
N PHE A 283 -13.40 11.30 -17.10
CA PHE A 283 -12.70 12.51 -16.67
C PHE A 283 -12.15 13.28 -17.88
N GLU A 284 -12.47 14.54 -17.94
CA GLU A 284 -11.92 15.48 -18.93
C GLU A 284 -10.71 16.25 -18.40
N ASP A 285 -10.09 15.80 -17.30
CA ASP A 285 -8.93 16.46 -16.70
C ASP A 285 -7.63 15.82 -17.19
N ASP A 286 -6.87 16.53 -18.02
CA ASP A 286 -5.57 16.08 -18.52
C ASP A 286 -4.49 15.93 -17.42
N THR A 287 -4.72 16.53 -16.26
CA THR A 287 -3.76 16.50 -15.14
C THR A 287 -3.93 15.28 -14.23
N VAL A 288 -5.10 14.64 -14.27
CA VAL A 288 -5.46 13.48 -13.47
C VAL A 288 -5.83 12.32 -14.36
N LYS A 289 -5.14 11.21 -14.21
CA LYS A 289 -5.49 9.95 -14.86
C LYS A 289 -6.05 9.00 -13.81
N ALA A 290 -7.07 8.26 -14.19
CA ALA A 290 -7.70 7.32 -13.28
C ALA A 290 -7.62 5.88 -13.81
N LEU A 291 -7.56 4.95 -12.88
CA LEU A 291 -7.49 3.52 -13.10
C LEU A 291 -8.57 2.85 -12.26
N PRO A 292 -9.73 2.51 -12.84
CA PRO A 292 -10.73 1.75 -12.12
C PRO A 292 -10.23 0.34 -11.81
N CYS A 293 -10.73 -0.22 -10.71
CA CYS A 293 -10.46 -1.59 -10.31
C CYS A 293 -11.74 -2.23 -9.78
N VAL A 294 -11.86 -3.53 -9.94
CA VAL A 294 -12.88 -4.36 -9.30
C VAL A 294 -12.20 -5.50 -8.57
N GLY A 295 -12.48 -5.64 -7.29
CA GLY A 295 -12.05 -6.76 -6.46
C GLY A 295 -13.28 -7.51 -5.92
N ILE A 296 -13.24 -8.83 -5.96
CA ILE A 296 -14.26 -9.70 -5.38
C ILE A 296 -13.58 -10.70 -4.45
N GLY A 297 -13.65 -10.43 -3.18
CA GLY A 297 -13.10 -11.24 -2.11
C GLY A 297 -14.14 -11.52 -1.05
N SER A 298 -13.89 -11.19 0.21
CA SER A 298 -14.90 -11.21 1.28
C SER A 298 -15.99 -10.16 1.06
N HIS A 299 -15.66 -9.11 0.34
CA HIS A 299 -16.52 -8.02 -0.10
C HIS A 299 -16.37 -7.82 -1.60
N VAL A 300 -17.26 -7.04 -2.19
CA VAL A 300 -17.06 -6.49 -3.54
C VAL A 300 -16.47 -5.09 -3.38
N GLU A 301 -15.36 -4.85 -4.03
CA GLU A 301 -14.69 -3.55 -4.05
C GLU A 301 -14.73 -2.95 -5.45
N VAL A 302 -15.31 -1.78 -5.58
CA VAL A 302 -15.15 -0.95 -6.78
C VAL A 302 -14.28 0.22 -6.42
N SER A 303 -13.12 0.28 -7.03
CA SER A 303 -12.07 1.21 -6.65
C SER A 303 -11.68 2.10 -7.82
N MET A 304 -11.03 3.20 -7.49
CA MET A 304 -10.37 4.07 -8.45
C MET A 304 -9.03 4.54 -7.92
N ILE A 305 -8.02 4.38 -8.74
CA ILE A 305 -6.68 4.88 -8.49
C ILE A 305 -6.49 6.13 -9.34
N LEU A 306 -6.39 7.28 -8.70
CA LEU A 306 -6.09 8.54 -9.36
C LEU A 306 -4.59 8.78 -9.36
N HIS A 307 -4.03 9.05 -10.52
CA HIS A 307 -2.64 9.42 -10.69
C HIS A 307 -2.52 10.90 -11.03
N SER A 308 -1.62 11.61 -10.39
CA SER A 308 -1.31 13.00 -10.69
C SER A 308 0.19 13.28 -10.54
N LYS A 309 0.74 14.10 -11.42
CA LYS A 309 2.11 14.62 -11.30
C LYS A 309 2.24 15.66 -10.19
N THR A 310 1.13 16.20 -9.72
CA THR A 310 1.09 17.18 -8.64
C THR A 310 0.48 16.58 -7.39
N LYS A 311 0.76 17.19 -6.23
CA LYS A 311 0.15 16.79 -4.96
C LYS A 311 -1.32 17.22 -4.82
N PHE A 312 -1.85 17.96 -5.77
CA PHE A 312 -3.23 18.47 -5.76
C PHE A 312 -4.04 17.81 -6.88
N TYR A 313 -5.34 17.67 -6.65
CA TYR A 313 -6.31 17.14 -7.61
C TYR A 313 -7.29 18.24 -7.96
N THR A 314 -7.54 18.42 -9.24
CA THR A 314 -8.55 19.37 -9.73
C THR A 314 -9.79 18.57 -10.13
N LEU A 315 -10.52 18.09 -9.13
CA LEU A 315 -11.80 17.43 -9.37
C LEU A 315 -12.94 18.47 -9.27
N ASN A 316 -13.92 18.36 -10.15
CA ASN A 316 -15.13 19.21 -10.12
C ASN A 316 -16.29 18.60 -9.30
N LYS A 317 -16.13 17.35 -8.87
CA LYS A 317 -17.04 16.59 -7.99
C LYS A 317 -16.24 15.75 -7.02
N PRO A 318 -16.79 15.42 -5.84
CA PRO A 318 -16.17 14.51 -4.90
C PRO A 318 -15.85 13.16 -5.53
N ILE A 319 -14.76 12.53 -5.07
CA ILE A 319 -14.25 11.30 -5.69
C ILE A 319 -15.23 10.14 -5.60
N ASP A 320 -15.99 10.01 -4.52
CA ASP A 320 -16.99 8.95 -4.36
C ASP A 320 -18.13 9.06 -5.39
N TYR A 321 -18.48 10.30 -5.83
CA TYR A 321 -19.41 10.49 -6.95
C TYR A 321 -18.88 9.81 -8.22
N TRP A 322 -17.60 9.98 -8.51
CA TRP A 322 -17.00 9.43 -9.72
C TRP A 322 -16.89 7.90 -9.66
N VAL A 323 -16.50 7.35 -8.50
CA VAL A 323 -16.43 5.88 -8.34
C VAL A 323 -17.83 5.25 -8.47
N LYS A 324 -18.86 5.86 -7.88
CA LYS A 324 -20.26 5.44 -8.05
C LYS A 324 -20.71 5.51 -9.50
N LYS A 325 -20.34 6.58 -10.22
CA LYS A 325 -20.66 6.72 -11.63
C LYS A 325 -20.01 5.62 -12.47
N ILE A 326 -18.71 5.36 -12.27
CA ILE A 326 -17.96 4.30 -12.96
C ILE A 326 -18.57 2.93 -12.64
N ALA A 327 -18.86 2.64 -11.38
CA ALA A 327 -19.51 1.39 -10.97
C ALA A 327 -20.78 1.13 -11.80
N LYS A 328 -21.57 2.17 -12.07
CA LYS A 328 -22.84 2.05 -12.79
C LYS A 328 -22.68 2.06 -14.33
N THR A 329 -21.68 2.74 -14.87
CA THR A 329 -21.61 3.01 -16.31
C THR A 329 -20.51 2.27 -17.05
N ASP A 330 -19.46 1.85 -16.37
CA ASP A 330 -18.34 1.14 -17.03
C ASP A 330 -18.76 -0.30 -17.36
N LYS A 331 -18.72 -0.64 -18.66
CA LYS A 331 -19.09 -1.97 -19.15
C LYS A 331 -18.17 -3.07 -18.60
N ARG A 332 -16.93 -2.74 -18.25
CA ARG A 332 -15.97 -3.68 -17.68
C ARG A 332 -16.34 -4.04 -16.24
N VAL A 333 -16.77 -3.05 -15.45
CA VAL A 333 -17.31 -3.28 -14.09
C VAL A 333 -18.57 -4.18 -14.18
N LYS A 334 -19.49 -3.86 -15.08
CA LYS A 334 -20.69 -4.69 -15.31
C LYS A 334 -20.38 -6.12 -15.69
N LYS A 335 -19.27 -6.36 -16.41
CA LYS A 335 -18.85 -7.70 -16.79
C LYS A 335 -18.54 -8.62 -15.60
N TYR A 336 -17.98 -8.05 -14.50
CA TYR A 336 -17.63 -8.80 -13.29
C TYR A 336 -18.78 -8.92 -12.31
N LEU A 337 -19.64 -7.90 -12.23
CA LEU A 337 -20.70 -7.81 -11.23
C LEU A 337 -22.06 -8.23 -11.78
N GLY A 338 -22.26 -8.23 -13.10
CA GLY A 338 -23.51 -8.63 -13.74
C GLY A 338 -24.71 -7.86 -13.21
N ASP A 339 -25.82 -8.60 -13.00
CA ASP A 339 -27.08 -8.05 -12.49
C ASP A 339 -27.02 -7.70 -10.99
N HIS A 340 -25.96 -8.10 -10.27
CA HIS A 340 -25.79 -7.77 -8.87
C HIS A 340 -25.52 -6.27 -8.64
N LEU A 341 -25.06 -5.56 -9.68
CA LEU A 341 -24.60 -4.17 -9.55
C LEU A 341 -25.65 -3.23 -8.92
N ASP A 342 -26.91 -3.39 -9.28
CA ASP A 342 -27.99 -2.53 -8.80
C ASP A 342 -28.50 -2.88 -7.39
N SER A 343 -28.14 -4.08 -6.89
CA SER A 343 -28.53 -4.58 -5.56
C SER A 343 -27.38 -4.52 -4.53
N LEU A 344 -26.22 -3.98 -4.91
CA LEU A 344 -25.07 -3.89 -4.01
C LEU A 344 -25.34 -2.94 -2.84
N GLU A 345 -25.21 -3.45 -1.63
CA GLU A 345 -25.27 -2.69 -0.38
C GLU A 345 -23.91 -2.12 -0.05
N LEU A 346 -23.81 -0.77 0.00
CA LEU A 346 -22.56 -0.07 0.33
C LEU A 346 -22.26 -0.24 1.82
N VAL A 347 -21.09 -0.78 2.13
CA VAL A 347 -20.61 -1.03 3.50
C VAL A 347 -19.67 0.09 3.94
N ALA A 348 -18.72 0.49 3.09
CA ALA A 348 -17.73 1.50 3.45
C ALA A 348 -17.21 2.30 2.24
N VAL A 349 -16.72 3.51 2.53
CA VAL A 349 -15.90 4.30 1.60
C VAL A 349 -14.52 4.46 2.23
N LYS A 350 -13.51 3.86 1.60
CA LYS A 350 -12.13 3.84 2.08
C LYS A 350 -11.22 4.62 1.13
N GLY A 351 -10.14 5.17 1.65
CA GLY A 351 -9.16 5.85 0.80
C GLY A 351 -7.75 5.74 1.34
N THR A 352 -6.80 5.79 0.45
CA THR A 352 -5.38 5.84 0.79
C THR A 352 -4.65 6.75 -0.18
N ARG A 353 -3.73 7.54 0.34
CA ARG A 353 -2.81 8.33 -0.46
C ARG A 353 -1.47 7.63 -0.55
N LEU A 354 -0.97 7.53 -1.76
CA LEU A 354 0.32 6.92 -2.05
C LEU A 354 1.23 7.95 -2.71
N ARG A 355 2.54 7.76 -2.56
CA ARG A 355 3.54 8.48 -3.33
C ARG A 355 4.40 7.45 -4.02
N LEU A 356 4.34 7.37 -5.32
CA LEU A 356 5.31 6.59 -6.09
C LEU A 356 6.66 7.30 -6.00
N ARG A 357 7.67 6.57 -5.58
CA ARG A 357 9.02 7.05 -5.37
C ARG A 357 9.99 6.05 -5.94
N GLU A 358 11.13 6.51 -6.40
CA GLU A 358 12.22 5.60 -6.72
C GLU A 358 12.66 4.82 -5.48
N LEU A 359 13.02 3.56 -5.68
CA LEU A 359 13.60 2.73 -4.64
C LEU A 359 14.88 3.37 -4.11
N SER A 360 14.88 3.74 -2.83
CA SER A 360 16.08 4.18 -2.14
C SER A 360 16.89 2.97 -1.67
N ARG A 361 18.19 2.96 -1.92
CA ARG A 361 19.10 1.97 -1.33
C ARG A 361 19.50 2.35 0.10
N ASP A 362 19.38 3.62 0.45
CA ASP A 362 19.63 4.12 1.80
C ASP A 362 18.34 4.06 2.60
N ASN A 363 18.24 3.08 3.49
CA ASN A 363 17.10 2.88 4.38
C ASN A 363 17.49 2.89 5.85
N ALA A 364 18.73 3.23 6.19
CA ALA A 364 19.25 3.24 7.55
C ALA A 364 20.07 4.48 7.88
N VAL A 365 20.09 4.83 9.14
CA VAL A 365 20.99 5.79 9.80
C VAL A 365 21.44 5.18 11.13
N ASP A 366 22.39 5.80 11.83
CA ASP A 366 22.79 5.31 13.15
C ASP A 366 21.60 5.26 14.11
N GLY A 367 21.31 4.08 14.63
CA GLY A 367 20.20 3.79 15.55
C GLY A 367 18.81 3.70 14.91
N ALA A 368 18.68 3.73 13.59
CA ALA A 368 17.35 3.53 12.97
C ALA A 368 17.40 2.97 11.55
N VAL A 369 16.32 2.23 11.19
CA VAL A 369 16.13 1.65 9.87
C VAL A 369 14.67 1.74 9.43
N ALA A 370 14.44 1.85 8.12
CA ALA A 370 13.11 1.85 7.50
C ALA A 370 12.82 0.50 6.85
N VAL A 371 11.55 0.04 6.98
CA VAL A 371 11.07 -1.23 6.42
C VAL A 371 9.74 -1.06 5.70
N GLY A 372 9.40 -1.99 4.79
CA GLY A 372 8.11 -2.01 4.10
C GLY A 372 7.93 -0.87 3.09
N ASP A 373 6.69 -0.49 2.87
CA ASP A 373 6.32 0.52 1.86
C ASP A 373 6.87 1.92 2.12
N ASN A 374 7.33 2.22 3.32
CA ASN A 374 7.97 3.49 3.59
C ASN A 374 9.35 3.62 2.94
N TRP A 375 10.00 2.48 2.71
CA TRP A 375 11.30 2.37 2.06
C TRP A 375 11.17 1.98 0.59
N VAL A 376 10.43 0.90 0.28
CA VAL A 376 10.20 0.44 -1.09
C VAL A 376 9.01 1.19 -1.69
N ALA A 377 9.29 2.03 -2.62
CA ALA A 377 8.40 2.91 -3.37
C ALA A 377 6.94 2.46 -3.52
N GLY A 378 6.11 2.89 -2.60
CA GLY A 378 4.66 2.95 -2.68
C GLY A 378 3.90 1.69 -3.11
N ALA A 379 3.40 0.93 -2.14
CA ALA A 379 2.44 -0.19 -2.31
C ALA A 379 2.89 -1.33 -3.25
N GLN A 380 4.16 -1.42 -3.58
CA GLN A 380 4.66 -2.40 -4.55
C GLN A 380 5.04 -3.73 -3.92
N LEU A 381 5.37 -3.76 -2.63
CA LEU A 381 5.64 -5.03 -1.96
C LEU A 381 4.36 -5.84 -1.75
N GLY A 382 3.23 -5.18 -1.50
CA GLY A 382 2.00 -5.84 -1.06
C GLY A 382 2.10 -6.39 0.36
N ASN A 383 1.03 -6.95 0.86
CA ASN A 383 0.90 -7.31 2.27
C ASN A 383 1.88 -8.41 2.71
N VAL A 384 1.99 -9.48 1.91
CA VAL A 384 2.83 -10.64 2.25
C VAL A 384 4.31 -10.32 2.13
N SER A 385 4.71 -9.62 1.06
CA SER A 385 6.11 -9.24 0.89
C SER A 385 6.55 -8.19 1.92
N SER A 386 5.63 -7.34 2.37
CA SER A 386 5.88 -6.42 3.49
C SER A 386 6.08 -7.17 4.80
N LEU A 387 5.27 -8.21 5.07
CA LEU A 387 5.47 -9.09 6.21
C LEU A 387 6.84 -9.79 6.12
N ALA A 388 7.15 -10.38 4.98
CA ALA A 388 8.43 -11.05 4.73
C ALA A 388 9.63 -10.12 4.95
N ASN A 389 9.53 -8.86 4.47
CA ASN A 389 10.55 -7.83 4.71
C ASN A 389 10.72 -7.54 6.21
N GLY A 390 9.61 -7.43 6.96
CA GLY A 390 9.67 -7.24 8.41
C GLY A 390 10.31 -8.41 9.14
N LEU A 391 9.94 -9.65 8.79
CA LEU A 391 10.53 -10.87 9.38
C LEU A 391 12.02 -10.97 9.08
N PHE A 392 12.43 -10.64 7.85
CA PHE A 392 13.84 -10.58 7.47
C PHE A 392 14.59 -9.51 8.28
N ALA A 393 14.02 -8.30 8.36
CA ALA A 393 14.61 -7.19 9.10
C ALA A 393 14.85 -7.54 10.58
N GLY A 394 13.89 -8.21 11.23
CA GLY A 394 14.08 -8.64 12.62
C GLY A 394 15.25 -9.61 12.81
N LYS A 395 15.48 -10.54 11.86
CA LYS A 395 16.66 -11.43 11.88
C LYS A 395 17.97 -10.63 11.73
N GLU A 396 18.00 -9.62 10.85
CA GLU A 396 19.19 -8.78 10.68
C GLU A 396 19.44 -7.89 11.91
N LEU A 397 18.38 -7.40 12.55
CA LEU A 397 18.49 -6.66 13.81
C LEU A 397 19.08 -7.54 14.91
N LYS A 398 18.66 -8.81 15.05
CA LYS A 398 19.26 -9.74 16.00
C LYS A 398 20.78 -9.82 15.84
N LYS A 399 21.28 -9.93 14.60
CA LYS A 399 22.72 -9.93 14.33
C LYS A 399 23.40 -8.61 14.75
N ALA A 400 22.72 -7.47 14.59
CA ALA A 400 23.22 -6.18 15.06
C ALA A 400 23.33 -6.14 16.59
N PHE A 401 22.36 -6.69 17.32
CA PHE A 401 22.40 -6.84 18.78
C PHE A 401 23.53 -7.77 19.25
N GLU A 402 23.74 -8.91 18.60
CA GLU A 402 24.85 -9.83 18.91
C GLU A 402 26.23 -9.16 18.75
N ARG A 403 26.36 -8.23 17.79
CA ARG A 403 27.59 -7.43 17.59
C ARG A 403 27.63 -6.17 18.44
N ASN A 404 26.55 -5.82 19.12
CA ASN A 404 26.36 -4.53 19.78
C ASN A 404 26.70 -3.33 18.87
N ASP A 405 26.32 -3.45 17.57
CA ASP A 405 26.61 -2.44 16.53
C ASP A 405 25.32 -1.99 15.87
N PHE A 406 24.91 -0.77 16.20
CA PHE A 406 23.71 -0.11 15.67
C PHE A 406 24.02 1.05 14.73
N SER A 407 25.20 1.03 14.14
CA SER A 407 25.62 1.98 13.12
C SER A 407 24.80 1.81 11.82
N LYS A 408 24.76 2.85 11.00
CA LYS A 408 24.17 2.80 9.66
C LYS A 408 24.71 1.60 8.87
N GLY A 409 26.00 1.32 8.96
CA GLY A 409 26.66 0.22 8.23
C GLY A 409 26.06 -1.14 8.64
N SER A 410 25.91 -1.40 9.94
CA SER A 410 25.32 -2.63 10.45
C SER A 410 23.85 -2.77 10.10
N LEU A 411 23.06 -1.70 10.27
CA LEU A 411 21.62 -1.71 10.03
C LEU A 411 21.25 -1.75 8.54
N SER A 412 22.16 -1.34 7.65
CA SER A 412 21.94 -1.36 6.19
C SER A 412 21.77 -2.78 5.63
N SER A 413 22.17 -3.84 6.36
CA SER A 413 21.93 -5.23 5.96
C SER A 413 20.45 -5.57 5.78
N VAL A 414 19.55 -4.82 6.42
CA VAL A 414 18.09 -4.93 6.18
C VAL A 414 17.74 -4.68 4.70
N SER A 415 18.53 -3.91 3.97
CA SER A 415 18.33 -3.66 2.54
C SER A 415 18.61 -4.86 1.64
N ASP A 416 19.34 -5.87 2.14
CA ASP A 416 19.68 -7.09 1.39
C ASP A 416 18.45 -7.95 1.08
N PHE A 417 17.33 -7.69 1.76
CA PHE A 417 16.03 -8.27 1.39
C PHE A 417 15.69 -7.99 -0.09
N ILE A 418 16.04 -6.83 -0.61
CA ILE A 418 15.78 -6.46 -2.00
C ILE A 418 16.92 -6.97 -2.88
N THR A 419 16.74 -8.14 -3.44
CA THR A 419 17.70 -8.77 -4.36
C THR A 419 17.80 -8.01 -5.69
N LYS A 420 18.85 -8.27 -6.47
CA LYS A 420 19.02 -7.68 -7.81
C LYS A 420 17.85 -7.98 -8.75
N ASP A 421 17.27 -9.18 -8.64
CA ASP A 421 16.12 -9.58 -9.44
C ASP A 421 14.84 -8.85 -9.01
N MET A 422 14.65 -8.66 -7.70
CA MET A 422 13.55 -7.84 -7.18
C MET A 422 13.64 -6.38 -7.65
N VAL A 423 14.83 -5.77 -7.65
CA VAL A 423 15.05 -4.40 -8.18
C VAL A 423 14.57 -4.29 -9.62
N LYS A 424 14.88 -5.29 -10.45
CA LYS A 424 14.44 -5.32 -11.86
C LYS A 424 12.92 -5.35 -11.97
N THR A 425 12.27 -6.23 -11.21
CA THR A 425 10.81 -6.37 -11.21
C THR A 425 10.14 -5.10 -10.66
N ILE A 426 10.66 -4.52 -9.58
CA ILE A 426 10.17 -3.23 -9.03
C ILE A 426 10.18 -2.15 -10.12
N LYS A 427 11.30 -1.97 -10.81
CA LYS A 427 11.42 -0.96 -11.87
C LYS A 427 10.46 -1.22 -13.05
N GLN A 428 10.22 -2.47 -13.40
CA GLN A 428 9.25 -2.82 -14.44
C GLN A 428 7.82 -2.50 -14.00
N THR A 429 7.46 -2.84 -12.75
CA THR A 429 6.15 -2.54 -12.19
C THR A 429 5.94 -1.03 -12.08
N GLU A 430 6.94 -0.27 -11.63
CA GLU A 430 6.90 1.21 -11.60
C GLU A 430 6.57 1.79 -12.96
N LYS A 431 7.29 1.36 -14.01
CA LYS A 431 6.99 1.80 -15.38
C LYS A 431 5.57 1.47 -15.80
N SER A 432 5.12 0.25 -15.54
CA SER A 432 3.78 -0.20 -15.94
C SER A 432 2.66 0.56 -15.22
N MET A 433 2.84 0.88 -13.95
CA MET A 433 1.89 1.70 -13.19
C MET A 433 1.86 3.16 -13.66
N LEU A 434 2.94 3.64 -14.28
CA LEU A 434 3.00 4.99 -14.84
C LEU A 434 2.41 5.08 -16.27
N TYR A 435 2.29 3.98 -17.01
CA TYR A 435 1.74 4.00 -18.37
C TYR A 435 0.38 4.70 -18.50
N PRO A 436 -0.61 4.46 -17.61
CA PRO A 436 -1.88 5.18 -17.67
C PRO A 436 -1.73 6.69 -17.51
N VAL A 437 -0.67 7.13 -16.80
CA VAL A 437 -0.40 8.55 -16.51
C VAL A 437 0.30 9.27 -17.66
N VAL A 438 1.13 8.52 -18.42
CA VAL A 438 2.02 9.11 -19.43
C VAL A 438 1.53 8.89 -20.87
N MET A 439 0.66 7.89 -21.09
CA MET A 439 0.05 7.62 -22.41
C MET A 439 -1.23 8.41 -22.57
N ASP A 440 -1.44 9.00 -23.76
CA ASP A 440 -2.77 9.42 -24.17
C ASP A 440 -3.67 8.22 -24.47
N ASN A 441 -4.99 8.42 -24.46
CA ASN A 441 -5.96 7.33 -24.62
C ASN A 441 -5.78 6.56 -25.95
N GLN A 442 -5.40 7.24 -27.02
CA GLN A 442 -5.17 6.62 -28.33
C GLN A 442 -3.91 5.74 -28.31
N THR A 443 -2.83 6.21 -27.69
CA THR A 443 -1.60 5.44 -27.51
C THR A 443 -1.85 4.22 -26.63
N LEU A 444 -2.62 4.38 -25.56
CA LEU A 444 -2.99 3.29 -24.66
C LEU A 444 -3.84 2.23 -25.38
N LEU A 445 -4.83 2.64 -26.18
CA LEU A 445 -5.63 1.73 -27.01
C LEU A 445 -4.73 0.92 -27.96
N LYS A 446 -3.82 1.56 -28.68
CA LYS A 446 -2.89 0.90 -29.61
C LYS A 446 -1.91 -0.02 -28.88
N TYR A 447 -1.45 0.36 -27.69
CA TYR A 447 -0.63 -0.48 -26.83
C TYR A 447 -1.36 -1.80 -26.51
N PHE A 448 -2.61 -1.71 -26.02
CA PHE A 448 -3.40 -2.90 -25.72
C PHE A 448 -3.72 -3.73 -26.99
N GLU A 449 -4.04 -3.10 -28.09
CA GLU A 449 -4.27 -3.80 -29.38
C GLU A 449 -3.07 -4.66 -29.81
N ILE A 450 -1.86 -4.19 -29.56
CA ILE A 450 -0.61 -4.86 -29.96
C ILE A 450 -0.19 -5.90 -28.92
N PHE A 451 -0.25 -5.56 -27.64
CA PHE A 451 0.36 -6.33 -26.55
C PHE A 451 -0.60 -7.20 -25.76
N SER A 452 -1.91 -7.11 -25.96
CA SER A 452 -2.90 -7.97 -25.25
C SER A 452 -2.69 -9.46 -25.46
N SER A 453 -1.96 -9.86 -26.52
CA SER A 453 -1.56 -11.25 -26.75
C SER A 453 -0.27 -11.65 -25.98
N ALA A 454 0.36 -10.73 -25.26
CA ALA A 454 1.54 -11.03 -24.47
C ALA A 454 1.19 -12.00 -23.32
N ASN A 455 2.12 -12.91 -23.04
CA ASN A 455 2.04 -13.70 -21.82
C ASN A 455 2.44 -12.79 -20.67
N TYR A 456 1.46 -12.34 -19.90
CA TYR A 456 1.64 -11.37 -18.82
C TYR A 456 2.62 -11.86 -17.74
N PRO A 457 2.61 -13.11 -17.26
CA PRO A 457 3.63 -13.61 -16.34
C PRO A 457 5.04 -13.52 -16.92
N THR A 458 5.24 -13.86 -18.18
CA THR A 458 6.56 -13.73 -18.82
C THR A 458 6.99 -12.27 -18.91
N PHE A 459 6.06 -11.36 -19.18
CA PHE A 459 6.37 -9.92 -19.27
C PHE A 459 6.86 -9.33 -17.93
N PHE A 460 6.23 -9.71 -16.84
CA PHE A 460 6.58 -9.17 -15.50
C PHE A 460 7.67 -9.97 -14.78
N TYR A 461 7.69 -11.29 -14.95
CA TYR A 461 8.51 -12.18 -14.11
C TYR A 461 9.46 -13.07 -14.91
N GLY A 462 9.41 -13.01 -16.24
CA GLY A 462 10.30 -13.77 -17.09
C GLY A 462 11.76 -13.34 -16.99
N THR A 463 12.66 -14.24 -17.35
CA THR A 463 14.07 -13.88 -17.55
C THR A 463 14.18 -12.85 -18.69
N LYS A 464 15.28 -12.08 -18.71
CA LYS A 464 15.54 -11.10 -19.78
C LYS A 464 15.42 -11.73 -21.17
N MET A 465 15.89 -12.95 -21.32
CA MET A 465 15.81 -13.69 -22.58
C MET A 465 14.36 -14.05 -22.95
N GLN A 466 13.57 -14.58 -22.01
CA GLN A 466 12.16 -14.92 -22.23
C GLN A 466 11.34 -13.68 -22.59
N ILE A 467 11.54 -12.56 -21.90
CA ILE A 467 10.88 -11.28 -22.20
C ILE A 467 11.28 -10.83 -23.62
N SER A 468 12.57 -10.84 -23.94
CA SER A 468 13.06 -10.40 -25.25
C SER A 468 12.51 -11.27 -26.38
N MET A 469 12.50 -12.58 -26.24
CA MET A 469 11.93 -13.51 -27.24
C MET A 469 10.44 -13.27 -27.44
N MET A 470 9.68 -13.12 -26.35
CA MET A 470 8.26 -12.82 -26.40
C MET A 470 8.00 -11.48 -27.11
N MET A 471 8.73 -10.43 -26.73
CA MET A 471 8.60 -9.10 -27.32
C MET A 471 8.95 -9.11 -28.81
N MET A 472 10.04 -9.78 -29.22
CA MET A 472 10.40 -9.94 -30.64
C MET A 472 9.28 -10.64 -31.43
N GLY A 473 8.68 -11.70 -30.88
CA GLY A 473 7.55 -12.40 -31.51
C GLY A 473 6.32 -11.50 -31.67
N ILE A 474 5.97 -10.73 -30.65
CA ILE A 474 4.86 -9.77 -30.69
C ILE A 474 5.13 -8.66 -31.71
N MET A 475 6.34 -8.09 -31.68
CA MET A 475 6.75 -7.03 -32.61
C MET A 475 6.76 -7.52 -34.05
N ALA A 476 7.31 -8.69 -34.31
CA ALA A 476 7.30 -9.28 -35.68
C ALA A 476 5.85 -9.51 -36.19
N LYS A 477 4.97 -10.05 -35.34
CA LYS A 477 3.55 -10.28 -35.66
C LYS A 477 2.77 -8.98 -35.91
N ASN A 478 3.14 -7.89 -35.24
CA ASN A 478 2.42 -6.60 -35.30
C ASN A 478 3.24 -5.49 -35.96
N ILE A 479 4.25 -5.81 -36.76
CA ILE A 479 5.19 -4.85 -37.34
C ILE A 479 4.52 -3.68 -38.06
N PHE A 480 3.49 -3.98 -38.87
CA PHE A 480 2.75 -2.95 -39.59
C PHE A 480 1.96 -2.03 -38.68
N LYS A 481 1.39 -2.57 -37.57
CA LYS A 481 0.70 -1.74 -36.56
C LYS A 481 1.66 -0.84 -35.80
N LEU A 482 2.87 -1.35 -35.50
CA LEU A 482 3.93 -0.60 -34.85
C LEU A 482 4.45 0.53 -35.74
N LEU A 483 4.68 0.24 -37.02
CA LEU A 483 5.13 1.26 -37.99
C LEU A 483 4.05 2.32 -38.25
N ALA A 484 2.78 1.93 -38.24
CA ALA A 484 1.65 2.87 -38.37
C ALA A 484 1.47 3.75 -37.13
N TYR A 485 1.99 3.35 -35.97
CA TYR A 485 1.88 4.11 -34.72
C TYR A 485 3.19 4.20 -33.95
N PRO A 486 4.17 4.97 -34.46
CA PRO A 486 5.54 5.01 -33.92
C PRO A 486 5.64 5.58 -32.49
N LYS A 487 4.64 6.31 -32.01
CA LYS A 487 4.61 6.81 -30.61
C LYS A 487 4.76 5.69 -29.58
N ILE A 488 4.38 4.45 -29.90
CA ILE A 488 4.48 3.30 -29.00
C ILE A 488 5.93 2.98 -28.64
N PHE A 489 6.88 3.20 -29.56
CA PHE A 489 8.31 2.92 -29.32
C PHE A 489 8.89 3.68 -28.12
N LYS A 490 8.26 4.81 -27.74
CA LYS A 490 8.66 5.55 -26.55
C LYS A 490 8.40 4.76 -25.24
N TYR A 491 7.53 3.78 -25.26
CA TYR A 491 7.06 3.03 -24.08
C TYR A 491 7.55 1.58 -24.06
N LEU A 492 8.29 1.17 -25.05
CA LEU A 492 8.97 -0.13 -25.14
C LEU A 492 10.39 -0.01 -24.58
#